data_95ce238c0591fa1a82455df59eb3ae98
#
_entry.id   95ce238c0591fa1a82455df59eb3ae98
#
_cell.length_a   1.000
_cell.length_b   1.000
_cell.length_c   1.000
_cell.angle_alpha   90.00
_cell.angle_beta   90.00
_cell.angle_gamma   90.00
#
_symmetry.space_group_name_H-M   'P 1'
#
loop_
_entity.id
_entity.type
_entity.pdbx_description
1 polymer ?
#
loop_
_entity_poly.entity_id
_entity_poly.type
_entity_poly.pdbx_seq_one_letter_code
_entity_poly.pdbx_strand_id
1 'polypeptide(L)'
;MDYIHVMDFEWDLEKSNRCYLERGFDFAYAARAFFDPDRIVIKDNRYDYGEPRYQMIGKIQERVFVVIFTPRSNAIRIISARKANQREVKQYENTSHDN
;
A
#
# COMPACT_ATOMS: atom_id res chain seq x y z
N MET A 1 12.26 10.22 -26.00
CA MET A 1 11.37 9.10 -26.11
C MET A 1 10.61 8.83 -24.83
N ASP A 2 9.34 8.76 -24.98
CA ASP A 2 8.48 8.57 -23.81
C ASP A 2 8.09 7.12 -23.69
N TYR A 3 8.24 6.60 -22.52
CA TYR A 3 7.64 5.30 -22.27
C TYR A 3 6.89 5.35 -20.94
N ILE A 4 5.86 4.57 -20.91
CA ILE A 4 4.97 4.51 -19.78
C ILE A 4 5.47 3.40 -18.87
N HIS A 5 5.76 3.76 -17.64
CA HIS A 5 6.03 2.77 -16.62
C HIS A 5 4.71 2.19 -16.16
N VAL A 6 4.48 0.94 -16.50
CA VAL A 6 3.37 0.22 -15.95
C VAL A 6 3.87 -0.44 -14.67
N MET A 7 3.26 -0.05 -13.57
CA MET A 7 3.59 -0.62 -12.28
C MET A 7 2.97 -2.00 -12.16
N ASP A 8 3.80 -3.00 -12.04
CA ASP A 8 3.33 -4.36 -11.87
C ASP A 8 3.19 -4.67 -10.39
N PHE A 9 2.10 -5.34 -10.05
CA PHE A 9 1.85 -5.78 -8.67
C PHE A 9 1.82 -7.29 -8.63
N GLU A 10 2.31 -7.83 -7.52
CA GLU A 10 2.22 -9.26 -7.28
C GLU A 10 1.87 -9.49 -5.81
N TRP A 11 1.36 -10.66 -5.51
CA TRP A 11 1.00 -11.01 -4.14
C TRP A 11 0.74 -12.51 -4.03
N ASP A 12 0.67 -12.97 -2.79
CA ASP A 12 0.26 -14.32 -2.47
C ASP A 12 -1.27 -14.40 -2.57
N LEU A 13 -1.77 -15.27 -3.44
CA LEU A 13 -3.20 -15.35 -3.71
C LEU A 13 -4.00 -15.75 -2.46
N GLU A 14 -3.48 -16.64 -1.64
CA GLU A 14 -4.18 -17.04 -0.42
C GLU A 14 -4.33 -15.87 0.55
N LYS A 15 -3.28 -15.07 0.67
CA LYS A 15 -3.33 -13.88 1.54
C LYS A 15 -4.34 -12.87 1.04
N SER A 16 -4.39 -12.67 -0.28
CA SER A 16 -5.36 -11.75 -0.88
C SER A 16 -6.79 -12.23 -0.63
N ASN A 17 -7.03 -13.52 -0.83
CA ASN A 17 -8.34 -14.09 -0.59
C ASN A 17 -8.75 -13.99 0.89
N ARG A 18 -7.80 -14.22 1.80
CA ARG A 18 -8.07 -14.07 3.22
C ARG A 18 -8.41 -12.64 3.58
N CYS A 19 -7.69 -11.68 2.99
CA CYS A 19 -7.98 -10.27 3.20
C CYS A 19 -9.41 -9.94 2.77
N TYR A 20 -9.83 -10.47 1.64
CA TYR A 20 -11.19 -10.27 1.15
C TYR A 20 -12.23 -10.82 2.13
N LEU A 21 -12.00 -12.04 2.62
CA LEU A 21 -12.93 -12.67 3.55
C LEU A 21 -12.98 -11.95 4.89
N GLU A 22 -11.86 -11.49 5.38
CA GLU A 22 -11.78 -10.87 6.71
C GLU A 22 -12.10 -9.39 6.70
N ARG A 23 -11.73 -8.68 5.62
CA ARG A 23 -11.80 -7.22 5.60
C ARG A 23 -12.70 -6.65 4.52
N GLY A 24 -13.18 -7.47 3.60
CA GLY A 24 -14.12 -7.04 2.57
C GLY A 24 -13.49 -6.46 1.33
N PHE A 25 -12.16 -6.53 1.19
CA PHE A 25 -11.47 -6.12 -0.03
C PHE A 25 -10.21 -6.98 -0.21
N ASP A 26 -9.77 -7.13 -1.44
CA ASP A 26 -8.59 -7.94 -1.76
C ASP A 26 -7.38 -7.05 -2.09
N PHE A 27 -6.26 -7.69 -2.40
CA PHE A 27 -5.03 -6.95 -2.69
C PHE A 27 -5.10 -6.23 -4.03
N ALA A 28 -5.85 -6.73 -4.98
CA ALA A 28 -6.04 -6.03 -6.25
C ALA A 28 -6.73 -4.68 -6.00
N TYR A 29 -7.71 -4.67 -5.14
CA TYR A 29 -8.38 -3.42 -4.76
C TYR A 29 -7.41 -2.50 -4.02
N ALA A 30 -6.69 -3.04 -3.05
CA ALA A 30 -5.77 -2.25 -2.22
C ALA A 30 -4.63 -1.64 -3.06
N ALA A 31 -4.23 -2.31 -4.14
CA ALA A 31 -3.20 -1.78 -5.04
C ALA A 31 -3.57 -0.42 -5.61
N ARG A 32 -4.85 -0.11 -5.69
CA ARG A 32 -5.33 1.17 -6.21
C ARG A 32 -4.83 2.36 -5.38
N ALA A 33 -4.51 2.15 -4.12
CA ALA A 33 -4.00 3.22 -3.27
C ALA A 33 -2.64 3.74 -3.75
N PHE A 34 -1.90 2.94 -4.52
CA PHE A 34 -0.63 3.38 -5.08
C PHE A 34 -0.78 4.47 -6.13
N PHE A 35 -1.98 4.69 -6.63
CA PHE A 35 -2.25 5.74 -7.62
C PHE A 35 -2.72 7.04 -6.99
N ASP A 36 -2.84 7.09 -5.66
CA ASP A 36 -3.15 8.31 -4.95
C ASP A 36 -1.92 9.25 -5.01
N PRO A 37 -2.05 10.43 -5.62
CA PRO A 37 -0.91 11.35 -5.70
C PRO A 37 -0.44 11.86 -4.33
N ASP A 38 -1.30 11.76 -3.32
CA ASP A 38 -0.97 12.21 -1.97
C ASP A 38 -0.51 11.09 -1.06
N ARG A 39 -0.28 9.90 -1.61
CA ARG A 39 0.16 8.77 -0.80
C ARG A 39 1.47 9.07 -0.12
N ILE A 40 1.67 8.49 1.06
CA ILE A 40 2.94 8.58 1.77
C ILE A 40 3.52 7.19 1.93
N VAL A 41 4.85 7.11 1.88
CA VAL A 41 5.57 5.84 1.99
C VAL A 41 6.60 5.98 3.09
N ILE A 42 6.56 5.06 4.03
CA ILE A 42 7.44 5.05 5.20
C ILE A 42 8.11 3.68 5.26
N LYS A 43 9.41 3.68 5.52
CA LYS A 43 10.12 2.41 5.66
C LYS A 43 9.67 1.70 6.93
N ASP A 44 9.36 0.41 6.81
CA ASP A 44 8.96 -0.41 7.94
C ASP A 44 10.19 -1.06 8.55
N ASN A 45 10.64 -0.51 9.68
CA ASN A 45 11.85 -0.97 10.37
C ASN A 45 11.55 -1.77 11.62
N ARG A 46 10.29 -2.21 11.82
CA ARG A 46 9.90 -2.90 13.05
C ARG A 46 10.63 -4.21 13.26
N TYR A 47 10.95 -4.89 12.17
CA TYR A 47 11.61 -6.20 12.22
C TYR A 47 12.63 -6.29 11.10
N ASP A 48 13.56 -7.24 11.25
CA ASP A 48 14.46 -7.61 10.16
C ASP A 48 13.79 -8.73 9.38
N TYR A 49 13.25 -8.36 8.22
CA TYR A 49 12.51 -9.31 7.37
C TYR A 49 13.40 -10.00 6.35
N GLY A 50 14.70 -9.67 6.32
CA GLY A 50 15.57 -10.16 5.27
C GLY A 50 15.36 -9.47 3.93
N GLU A 51 14.48 -8.49 3.87
CA GLU A 51 14.20 -7.70 2.69
C GLU A 51 13.61 -6.36 3.13
N PRO A 52 13.80 -5.30 2.36
CA PRO A 52 13.22 -4.02 2.72
C PRO A 52 11.70 -4.07 2.62
N ARG A 53 11.03 -3.55 3.63
CA ARG A 53 9.58 -3.43 3.64
C ARG A 53 9.18 -2.00 3.87
N TYR A 54 8.08 -1.62 3.26
CA TYR A 54 7.55 -0.26 3.33
C TYR A 54 6.07 -0.30 3.68
N GLN A 55 5.65 0.76 4.35
CA GLN A 55 4.25 1.00 4.64
C GLN A 55 3.79 2.16 3.77
N MET A 56 2.80 1.93 2.95
CA MET A 56 2.22 2.99 2.13
C MET A 56 0.84 3.31 2.68
N ILE A 57 0.57 4.60 2.86
CA ILE A 57 -0.73 5.09 3.31
C ILE A 57 -1.29 5.89 2.15
N GLY A 58 -2.43 5.46 1.64
CA GLY A 58 -3.02 6.09 0.46
C GLY A 58 -4.53 5.93 0.44
N LYS A 59 -5.18 6.79 -0.33
CA LYS A 59 -6.64 6.85 -0.37
C LYS A 59 -7.17 6.19 -1.62
N ILE A 60 -8.22 5.41 -1.44
CA ILE A 60 -9.03 4.88 -2.54
C ILE A 60 -10.43 5.42 -2.31
N GLN A 61 -10.91 6.27 -3.24
CA GLN A 61 -12.17 6.97 -3.09
C GLN A 61 -12.13 7.77 -1.78
N GLU A 62 -13.01 7.50 -0.85
CA GLU A 62 -13.10 8.29 0.39
C GLU A 62 -12.40 7.65 1.58
N ARG A 63 -11.73 6.51 1.39
CA ARG A 63 -11.16 5.75 2.49
C ARG A 63 -9.64 5.66 2.36
N VAL A 64 -8.95 5.84 3.49
CA VAL A 64 -7.50 5.69 3.58
C VAL A 64 -7.15 4.25 3.93
N PHE A 65 -6.17 3.71 3.20
CA PHE A 65 -5.69 2.34 3.38
C PHE A 65 -4.21 2.33 3.73
N VAL A 66 -3.79 1.26 4.38
CA VAL A 66 -2.39 1.00 4.66
C VAL A 66 -2.00 -0.29 3.95
N VAL A 67 -0.96 -0.22 3.14
CA VAL A 67 -0.47 -1.37 2.39
C VAL A 67 0.99 -1.58 2.73
N ILE A 68 1.31 -2.79 3.19
CA ILE A 68 2.70 -3.18 3.43
C ILE A 68 3.20 -3.88 2.17
N PHE A 69 4.35 -3.46 1.67
CA PHE A 69 4.88 -4.01 0.43
C PHE A 69 6.40 -4.07 0.46
N THR A 70 6.95 -4.85 -0.45
CA THR A 70 8.38 -4.89 -0.71
C THR A 70 8.62 -4.73 -2.20
N PRO A 71 9.61 -3.94 -2.61
CA PRO A 71 9.94 -3.83 -4.03
C PRO A 71 10.62 -5.11 -4.51
N ARG A 72 10.28 -5.52 -5.72
CA ARG A 72 10.89 -6.66 -6.40
C ARG A 72 11.24 -6.20 -7.81
N SER A 73 12.41 -6.51 -8.30
CA SER A 73 12.84 -6.19 -9.68
C SER A 73 11.99 -5.14 -10.40
N ASN A 74 10.93 -5.58 -11.08
CA ASN A 74 10.03 -4.71 -11.83
C ASN A 74 8.63 -4.69 -11.25
N ALA A 75 8.46 -5.09 -9.99
CA ALA A 75 7.14 -5.24 -9.39
C ALA A 75 7.12 -4.74 -7.96
N ILE A 76 5.93 -4.50 -7.49
CA ILE A 76 5.66 -4.24 -6.08
C ILE A 76 4.94 -5.46 -5.53
N ARG A 77 5.54 -6.10 -4.53
CA ARG A 77 4.91 -7.25 -3.90
C ARG A 77 4.14 -6.80 -2.66
N ILE A 78 2.82 -6.93 -2.72
CA ILE A 78 1.94 -6.59 -1.61
C ILE A 78 1.98 -7.72 -0.59
N ILE A 79 2.26 -7.35 0.66
CA ILE A 79 2.38 -8.30 1.77
C ILE A 79 1.09 -8.33 2.59
N SER A 80 0.53 -7.16 2.86
CA SER A 80 -0.73 -7.05 3.60
C SER A 80 -1.39 -5.71 3.31
N ALA A 81 -2.69 -5.64 3.59
CA ALA A 81 -3.46 -4.43 3.36
C ALA A 81 -4.60 -4.35 4.38
N ARG A 82 -4.85 -3.16 4.87
CA ARG A 82 -5.95 -2.89 5.80
C ARG A 82 -6.38 -1.44 5.69
N LYS A 83 -7.54 -1.14 6.25
CA LYS A 83 -7.97 0.24 6.36
C LYS A 83 -7.14 0.94 7.43
N ALA A 84 -6.88 2.22 7.24
CA ALA A 84 -6.09 3.02 8.17
C ALA A 84 -6.89 3.28 9.45
N ASN A 85 -6.19 3.34 10.59
CA ASN A 85 -6.78 3.78 11.84
C ASN A 85 -6.79 5.31 11.90
N GLN A 86 -7.37 5.87 12.97
CA GLN A 86 -7.51 7.32 13.08
C GLN A 86 -6.17 8.04 13.08
N ARG A 87 -5.17 7.50 13.76
CA ARG A 87 -3.86 8.12 13.81
C ARG A 87 -3.21 8.15 12.43
N GLU A 88 -3.37 7.07 11.68
CA GLU A 88 -2.82 6.99 10.32
C GLU A 88 -3.56 7.92 9.36
N VAL A 89 -4.87 8.05 9.51
CA VAL A 89 -5.63 9.01 8.72
C VAL A 89 -5.13 10.42 8.98
N LYS A 90 -4.91 10.77 10.24
CA LYS A 90 -4.37 12.09 10.58
C LYS A 90 -2.97 12.31 10.02
N GLN A 91 -2.13 11.29 10.09
CA GLN A 91 -0.79 11.34 9.52
C GLN A 91 -0.87 11.60 8.01
N TYR A 92 -1.75 10.89 7.33
CA TYR A 92 -1.97 11.05 5.90
C TYR A 92 -2.42 12.48 5.59
N GLU A 93 -3.42 12.96 6.30
CA GLU A 93 -3.98 14.28 6.05
C GLU A 93 -2.97 15.39 6.31
N ASN A 94 -2.24 15.27 7.41
CA ASN A 94 -1.26 16.30 7.78
C ASN A 94 -0.09 16.34 6.80
N THR A 95 0.40 15.19 6.41
CA THR A 95 1.54 15.08 5.50
C THR A 95 1.16 15.52 4.09
N SER A 96 -0.02 15.09 3.62
CA SER A 96 -0.47 15.38 2.26
C SER A 96 -0.76 16.86 2.05
N HIS A 97 -1.12 17.57 3.11
CA HIS A 97 -1.44 19.00 3.03
C HIS A 97 -0.24 19.86 3.40
N ASP A 98 0.88 19.28 3.74
CA ASP A 98 2.08 19.99 4.12
C ASP A 98 2.94 20.23 2.89
N ASN A 99 2.71 21.35 2.26
CA ASN A 99 3.47 21.71 1.05
C ASN A 99 4.43 22.83 1.35
#